data_b0d64739907af16bcf227a93d2080820
#
_entry.id   b0d64739907af16bcf227a93d2080820
#
_cell.length_a   1.000
_cell.length_b   1.000
_cell.length_c   1.000
_cell.angle_alpha   90.00
_cell.angle_beta   90.00
_cell.angle_gamma   90.00
#
_symmetry.space_group_name_H-M   'P 1'
#
loop_
_entity.id
_entity.type
_entity.pdbx_description
1 polymer ?
#
loop_
_entity_poly.entity_id
_entity_poly.type
_entity_poly.pdbx_seq_one_letter_code
_entity_poly.pdbx_strand_id
1 'polypeptide(L)'
;MSLLIHNLGQIATPVGRGAARGASMRKLTLYDAGDVIVIERGRFLYVGPRAEMPREIVVDDDIDARGATAIPGFVDSHTHIAFAGTRESEFNRRLQGEMYEEIAASGGGIASTVHATRRASEEQLCEEVLRHARLMALHGTTTAEVKSGYGLDKECELKQLRAIRGANERSPARLVPTCLAAHEFPPESGGSDAARQGWISTIIGEILPAVAEQRLATFCDAFVERGVFTAEEGAAVLNAGSELGLIPRLHADELSDTGGAALAVEAGAASADHLMYVSERGIEALAKSNTVANLLPATSFFLMSDRYAPARALIDAGAVVSLSTDCNPGSSMTESMPMALQLATLQMRMTVEEALTAATLNGAYSLRISSETGSIETGKRADLVLLDAPSYLHLVYHFGVNLVRDVFRDGVQVVREGRIVT
;
A
#
# COMPACT_ATOMS: atom_id res chain seq x y z
N MET A 1 -8.52 -27.61 -10.78
CA MET A 1 -9.44 -26.91 -11.68
C MET A 1 -8.64 -25.82 -12.36
N SER A 2 -8.66 -25.79 -13.68
CA SER A 2 -7.97 -24.83 -14.54
C SER A 2 -8.99 -23.88 -15.16
N LEU A 3 -8.65 -22.59 -15.20
CA LEU A 3 -9.48 -21.52 -15.73
C LEU A 3 -8.76 -20.86 -16.92
N LEU A 4 -9.43 -20.74 -18.05
CA LEU A 4 -8.96 -20.01 -19.22
C LEU A 4 -9.63 -18.64 -19.27
N ILE A 5 -8.85 -17.56 -19.36
CA ILE A 5 -9.34 -16.22 -19.69
C ILE A 5 -8.95 -15.94 -21.13
N HIS A 6 -9.92 -15.71 -22.00
CA HIS A 6 -9.75 -15.51 -23.43
C HIS A 6 -10.48 -14.27 -23.96
N ASN A 7 -10.31 -13.96 -25.23
CA ASN A 7 -10.88 -12.76 -25.87
C ASN A 7 -10.46 -11.47 -25.15
N LEU A 8 -9.19 -11.44 -24.71
CA LEU A 8 -8.55 -10.26 -24.15
C LEU A 8 -8.22 -9.26 -25.27
N GLY A 9 -8.43 -7.97 -25.02
CA GLY A 9 -8.00 -6.90 -25.91
C GLY A 9 -6.51 -6.64 -25.82
N GLN A 10 -5.96 -6.73 -24.59
CA GLN A 10 -4.54 -6.58 -24.31
C GLN A 10 -4.21 -7.24 -22.96
N ILE A 11 -2.94 -7.70 -22.80
CA ILE A 11 -2.36 -7.97 -21.47
C ILE A 11 -1.16 -7.05 -21.32
N ALA A 12 -1.11 -6.26 -20.25
CA ALA A 12 -0.01 -5.35 -19.97
C ALA A 12 0.57 -5.65 -18.57
N THR A 13 1.84 -6.06 -18.51
CA THR A 13 2.45 -6.48 -17.24
C THR A 13 3.93 -6.10 -17.17
N PRO A 14 4.42 -5.55 -16.03
CA PRO A 14 5.84 -5.59 -15.74
C PRO A 14 6.26 -7.05 -15.58
N VAL A 15 7.57 -7.33 -15.69
CA VAL A 15 8.11 -8.67 -15.53
C VAL A 15 9.29 -8.68 -14.58
N GLY A 16 9.46 -9.79 -13.87
CA GLY A 16 10.58 -10.01 -12.96
C GLY A 16 10.15 -10.40 -11.54
N ARG A 17 11.14 -10.87 -10.78
CA ARG A 17 10.96 -11.26 -9.36
C ARG A 17 11.58 -10.27 -8.39
N GLY A 18 12.30 -9.27 -8.91
CA GLY A 18 12.92 -8.18 -8.16
C GLY A 18 12.30 -6.84 -8.53
N ALA A 19 12.85 -5.77 -7.95
CA ALA A 19 12.41 -4.42 -8.24
C ALA A 19 12.78 -3.95 -9.64
N ALA A 20 11.91 -3.22 -10.30
CA ALA A 20 12.23 -2.41 -11.47
C ALA A 20 12.75 -1.04 -11.02
N ARG A 21 13.82 -0.53 -11.68
CA ARG A 21 14.48 0.74 -11.31
C ARG A 21 14.71 1.61 -12.55
N GLY A 22 14.67 2.92 -12.39
CA GLY A 22 14.98 3.86 -13.45
C GLY A 22 14.24 3.52 -14.75
N ALA A 23 14.93 3.48 -15.87
CA ALA A 23 14.35 3.18 -17.17
C ALA A 23 13.67 1.79 -17.27
N SER A 24 14.02 0.84 -16.41
CA SER A 24 13.37 -0.49 -16.42
C SER A 24 11.93 -0.45 -15.92
N MET A 25 11.53 0.59 -15.17
CA MET A 25 10.14 0.78 -14.75
C MET A 25 9.17 1.01 -15.93
N ARG A 26 9.70 1.45 -17.09
CA ARG A 26 8.90 1.65 -18.32
C ARG A 26 8.73 0.37 -19.14
N LYS A 27 9.42 -0.70 -18.77
CA LYS A 27 9.40 -1.94 -19.55
C LYS A 27 8.22 -2.82 -19.14
N LEU A 28 7.17 -2.77 -19.94
CA LEU A 28 6.06 -3.71 -19.85
C LEU A 28 6.19 -4.75 -20.96
N THR A 29 5.82 -5.99 -20.66
CA THR A 29 5.48 -6.97 -21.68
C THR A 29 4.02 -6.72 -22.05
N LEU A 30 3.79 -6.51 -23.34
CA LEU A 30 2.46 -6.34 -23.92
C LEU A 30 2.16 -7.58 -24.76
N TYR A 31 0.99 -8.14 -24.55
CA TYR A 31 0.45 -9.22 -25.38
C TYR A 31 -0.74 -8.67 -26.14
N ASP A 32 -0.92 -9.17 -27.36
CA ASP A 32 -1.91 -8.65 -28.28
C ASP A 32 -3.29 -9.30 -28.11
N ALA A 33 -4.26 -8.77 -28.86
CA ALA A 33 -5.60 -9.34 -28.91
C ALA A 33 -5.55 -10.80 -29.41
N GLY A 34 -6.21 -11.69 -28.67
CA GLY A 34 -6.22 -13.12 -28.95
C GLY A 34 -5.26 -13.95 -28.11
N ASP A 35 -4.37 -13.32 -27.35
CA ASP A 35 -3.59 -13.99 -26.32
C ASP A 35 -4.48 -14.38 -25.13
N VAL A 36 -4.04 -15.36 -24.37
CA VAL A 36 -4.83 -15.97 -23.30
C VAL A 36 -4.04 -16.06 -22.00
N ILE A 37 -4.77 -16.16 -20.91
CA ILE A 37 -4.25 -16.47 -19.57
C ILE A 37 -4.86 -17.78 -19.12
N VAL A 38 -4.04 -18.74 -18.68
CA VAL A 38 -4.52 -19.96 -18.02
C VAL A 38 -4.07 -19.95 -16.58
N ILE A 39 -5.01 -20.20 -15.69
CA ILE A 39 -4.81 -20.25 -14.25
C ILE A 39 -5.05 -21.67 -13.76
N GLU A 40 -4.15 -22.23 -12.97
CA GLU A 40 -4.35 -23.48 -12.27
C GLU A 40 -3.84 -23.39 -10.83
N ARG A 41 -4.63 -23.91 -9.88
CA ARG A 41 -4.28 -23.92 -8.45
C ARG A 41 -3.85 -22.55 -7.92
N GLY A 42 -4.54 -21.51 -8.37
CA GLY A 42 -4.28 -20.12 -7.93
C GLY A 42 -3.05 -19.47 -8.54
N ARG A 43 -2.42 -20.07 -9.55
CA ARG A 43 -1.21 -19.55 -10.22
C ARG A 43 -1.40 -19.47 -11.72
N PHE A 44 -0.69 -18.53 -12.34
CA PHE A 44 -0.61 -18.47 -13.80
C PHE A 44 0.14 -19.71 -14.31
N LEU A 45 -0.55 -20.53 -15.10
CA LEU A 45 0.03 -21.71 -15.74
C LEU A 45 0.60 -21.37 -17.11
N TYR A 46 -0.12 -20.51 -17.86
CA TYR A 46 0.29 -20.07 -19.19
C TYR A 46 -0.20 -18.63 -19.44
N VAL A 47 0.62 -17.86 -20.14
CA VAL A 47 0.28 -16.51 -20.62
C VAL A 47 0.92 -16.34 -22.00
N GLY A 48 0.12 -16.05 -23.03
CA GLY A 48 0.62 -15.86 -24.40
C GLY A 48 -0.37 -16.27 -25.48
N PRO A 49 0.12 -16.43 -26.74
CA PRO A 49 -0.71 -16.76 -27.88
C PRO A 49 -1.48 -18.07 -27.69
N ARG A 50 -2.79 -18.04 -27.93
CA ARG A 50 -3.63 -19.24 -27.82
C ARG A 50 -3.12 -20.41 -28.69
N ALA A 51 -2.55 -20.10 -29.84
CA ALA A 51 -2.02 -21.10 -30.78
C ALA A 51 -0.77 -21.81 -30.26
N GLU A 52 -0.04 -21.20 -29.33
CA GLU A 52 1.18 -21.71 -28.72
C GLU A 52 0.92 -22.36 -27.35
N MET A 53 -0.32 -22.34 -26.86
CA MET A 53 -0.68 -22.98 -25.60
C MET A 53 -0.37 -24.48 -25.64
N PRO A 54 0.37 -25.03 -24.65
CA PRO A 54 0.69 -26.44 -24.58
C PRO A 54 -0.57 -27.32 -24.65
N ARG A 55 -0.55 -28.35 -25.48
CA ARG A 55 -1.71 -29.26 -25.71
C ARG A 55 -2.09 -30.07 -24.48
N GLU A 56 -1.16 -30.21 -23.56
CA GLU A 56 -1.32 -30.93 -22.29
C GLU A 56 -2.17 -30.14 -21.27
N ILE A 57 -2.35 -28.83 -21.49
CA ILE A 57 -3.19 -28.01 -20.63
C ILE A 57 -4.65 -28.34 -20.92
N VAL A 58 -5.28 -28.97 -19.93
CA VAL A 58 -6.73 -29.23 -19.93
C VAL A 58 -7.42 -28.04 -19.27
N VAL A 59 -8.40 -27.46 -19.94
CA VAL A 59 -9.21 -26.35 -19.44
C VAL A 59 -10.51 -26.89 -18.89
N ASP A 60 -10.79 -26.61 -17.61
CA ASP A 60 -12.04 -27.04 -16.93
C ASP A 60 -13.16 -26.00 -17.06
N ASP A 61 -12.81 -24.72 -17.07
CA ASP A 61 -13.73 -23.60 -17.13
C ASP A 61 -13.14 -22.43 -17.91
N ASP A 62 -13.96 -21.53 -18.45
CA ASP A 62 -13.48 -20.39 -19.21
C ASP A 62 -14.25 -19.10 -18.92
N ILE A 63 -13.56 -17.97 -19.11
CA ILE A 63 -14.13 -16.62 -19.02
C ILE A 63 -13.81 -15.86 -20.31
N ASP A 64 -14.87 -15.40 -20.96
CA ASP A 64 -14.78 -14.45 -22.08
C ASP A 64 -14.52 -13.04 -21.53
N ALA A 65 -13.31 -12.52 -21.76
CA ALA A 65 -12.92 -11.18 -21.33
C ALA A 65 -13.57 -10.06 -22.18
N ARG A 66 -14.27 -10.36 -23.26
CA ARG A 66 -15.03 -9.39 -24.08
C ARG A 66 -14.20 -8.17 -24.50
N GLY A 67 -12.93 -8.37 -24.84
CA GLY A 67 -12.02 -7.30 -25.27
C GLY A 67 -11.40 -6.48 -24.13
N ALA A 68 -11.56 -6.88 -22.85
CA ALA A 68 -10.96 -6.21 -21.71
C ALA A 68 -9.44 -6.26 -21.73
N THR A 69 -8.81 -5.28 -21.08
CA THR A 69 -7.37 -5.29 -20.83
C THR A 69 -7.07 -5.97 -19.48
N ALA A 70 -6.17 -6.94 -19.49
CA ALA A 70 -5.65 -7.56 -18.28
C ALA A 70 -4.39 -6.85 -17.77
N ILE A 71 -4.34 -6.52 -16.48
CA ILE A 71 -3.17 -6.02 -15.77
C ILE A 71 -2.96 -6.82 -14.48
N PRO A 72 -1.77 -6.81 -13.85
CA PRO A 72 -1.61 -7.39 -12.52
C PRO A 72 -2.53 -6.71 -11.51
N GLY A 73 -2.97 -7.45 -10.51
CA GLY A 73 -3.65 -6.86 -9.36
C GLY A 73 -2.78 -5.81 -8.67
N PHE A 74 -3.37 -4.68 -8.27
CA PHE A 74 -2.64 -3.65 -7.56
C PHE A 74 -2.17 -4.15 -6.19
N VAL A 75 -1.00 -3.70 -5.80
CA VAL A 75 -0.40 -3.94 -4.49
C VAL A 75 -0.26 -2.59 -3.79
N ASP A 76 -1.16 -2.31 -2.88
CA ASP A 76 -1.16 -1.11 -2.06
C ASP A 76 -0.26 -1.32 -0.85
N SER A 77 0.95 -0.81 -0.90
CA SER A 77 1.98 -1.11 0.08
C SER A 77 2.02 -0.16 1.28
N HIS A 78 0.97 0.67 1.48
CA HIS A 78 0.87 1.57 2.63
C HIS A 78 -0.58 2.00 2.88
N THR A 79 -1.17 1.50 3.96
CA THR A 79 -2.51 1.93 4.39
C THR A 79 -2.68 1.89 5.91
N HIS A 80 -3.65 2.66 6.42
CA HIS A 80 -4.02 2.72 7.82
C HIS A 80 -5.49 2.32 8.05
N ILE A 81 -6.02 1.39 7.28
CA ILE A 81 -7.45 1.05 7.27
C ILE A 81 -7.97 0.37 8.55
N ALA A 82 -7.11 0.09 9.54
CA ALA A 82 -7.50 -0.48 10.82
C ALA A 82 -7.87 0.61 11.84
N PHE A 83 -8.88 1.42 11.55
CA PHE A 83 -9.37 2.49 12.42
C PHE A 83 -10.89 2.43 12.58
N ALA A 84 -11.40 3.16 13.57
CA ALA A 84 -12.82 3.44 13.74
C ALA A 84 -13.09 4.94 13.76
N GLY A 85 -14.31 5.31 13.41
CA GLY A 85 -14.74 6.70 13.31
C GLY A 85 -14.43 7.33 11.97
N THR A 86 -14.70 8.62 11.86
CA THR A 86 -14.51 9.38 10.62
C THR A 86 -14.07 10.82 10.97
N ARG A 87 -13.47 11.52 10.01
CA ARG A 87 -12.97 12.89 10.19
C ARG A 87 -13.54 13.86 9.14
N GLU A 88 -14.69 13.57 8.55
CA GLU A 88 -15.32 14.40 7.52
C GLU A 88 -15.65 15.81 8.03
N SER A 89 -16.01 15.97 9.30
CA SER A 89 -16.26 17.29 9.89
C SER A 89 -14.99 18.14 9.96
N GLU A 90 -13.85 17.54 10.31
CA GLU A 90 -12.55 18.21 10.31
C GLU A 90 -12.12 18.58 8.88
N PHE A 91 -12.34 17.69 7.92
CA PHE A 91 -12.10 17.98 6.51
C PHE A 91 -12.91 19.20 6.05
N ASN A 92 -14.19 19.27 6.40
CA ASN A 92 -15.03 20.42 6.08
C ASN A 92 -14.54 21.74 6.75
N ARG A 93 -14.06 21.68 8.01
CA ARG A 93 -13.46 22.84 8.71
C ARG A 93 -12.18 23.32 7.99
N ARG A 94 -11.31 22.41 7.54
CA ARG A 94 -10.12 22.77 6.72
C ARG A 94 -10.51 23.46 5.43
N LEU A 95 -11.55 22.98 4.73
CA LEU A 95 -12.06 23.65 3.52
C LEU A 95 -12.60 25.06 3.78
N GLN A 96 -13.02 25.35 5.02
CA GLN A 96 -13.45 26.68 5.46
C GLN A 96 -12.28 27.57 5.91
N GLY A 97 -11.03 27.06 5.84
CA GLY A 97 -9.81 27.80 6.17
C GLY A 97 -9.38 27.73 7.63
N GLU A 98 -9.99 26.85 8.44
CA GLU A 98 -9.57 26.66 9.83
C GLU A 98 -8.21 25.97 9.88
N MET A 99 -7.32 26.45 10.74
CA MET A 99 -5.96 25.96 10.87
C MET A 99 -5.92 24.61 11.59
N TYR A 100 -4.92 23.79 11.24
CA TYR A 100 -4.75 22.47 11.83
C TYR A 100 -4.65 22.51 13.37
N GLU A 101 -3.93 23.50 13.90
CA GLU A 101 -3.74 23.68 15.34
C GLU A 101 -5.06 24.01 16.08
N GLU A 102 -5.97 24.75 15.44
CA GLU A 102 -7.30 25.07 15.98
C GLU A 102 -8.18 23.81 16.02
N ILE A 103 -8.13 23.01 14.97
CA ILE A 103 -8.84 21.74 14.88
C ILE A 103 -8.31 20.78 15.95
N ALA A 104 -7.00 20.65 16.11
CA ALA A 104 -6.38 19.79 17.12
C ALA A 104 -6.72 20.26 18.54
N ALA A 105 -6.65 21.57 18.83
CA ALA A 105 -6.98 22.14 20.13
C ALA A 105 -8.45 21.92 20.53
N SER A 106 -9.36 21.75 19.56
CA SER A 106 -10.77 21.42 19.80
C SER A 106 -11.05 19.93 19.99
N GLY A 107 -10.01 19.09 20.12
CA GLY A 107 -10.13 17.63 20.29
C GLY A 107 -10.25 16.85 18.98
N GLY A 108 -9.92 17.47 17.84
CA GLY A 108 -9.78 16.85 16.54
C GLY A 108 -8.39 16.22 16.33
N GLY A 109 -8.04 16.00 15.08
CA GLY A 109 -6.76 15.40 14.70
C GLY A 109 -6.71 13.90 14.96
N ILE A 110 -5.51 13.36 15.05
CA ILE A 110 -5.27 11.93 15.30
C ILE A 110 -5.92 11.45 16.60
N ALA A 111 -5.99 12.29 17.64
CA ALA A 111 -6.60 11.96 18.92
C ALA A 111 -8.08 11.54 18.79
N SER A 112 -8.83 12.15 17.90
CA SER A 112 -10.23 11.77 17.60
C SER A 112 -10.31 10.32 17.09
N THR A 113 -9.44 9.94 16.15
CA THR A 113 -9.36 8.58 15.62
C THR A 113 -8.91 7.59 16.70
N VAL A 114 -7.91 7.95 17.50
CA VAL A 114 -7.43 7.13 18.63
C VAL A 114 -8.54 6.83 19.61
N HIS A 115 -9.30 7.85 20.03
CA HIS A 115 -10.43 7.66 20.94
C HIS A 115 -11.53 6.75 20.38
N ALA A 116 -11.84 6.89 19.09
CA ALA A 116 -12.83 6.03 18.44
C ALA A 116 -12.33 4.58 18.34
N THR A 117 -11.09 4.37 17.93
CA THR A 117 -10.46 3.06 17.75
C THR A 117 -10.28 2.32 19.09
N ARG A 118 -9.90 3.02 20.16
CA ARG A 118 -9.83 2.44 21.51
C ARG A 118 -11.18 1.92 22.00
N ARG A 119 -12.28 2.65 21.71
CA ARG A 119 -13.65 2.26 22.12
C ARG A 119 -14.24 1.14 21.28
N ALA A 120 -13.81 0.98 20.04
CA ALA A 120 -14.29 -0.08 19.16
C ALA A 120 -13.85 -1.46 19.67
N SER A 121 -14.75 -2.45 19.58
CA SER A 121 -14.37 -3.84 19.83
C SER A 121 -13.46 -4.38 18.72
N GLU A 122 -12.77 -5.49 18.98
CA GLU A 122 -11.96 -6.17 17.97
C GLU A 122 -12.79 -6.58 16.74
N GLU A 123 -14.02 -7.06 16.98
CA GLU A 123 -14.95 -7.43 15.91
C GLU A 123 -15.39 -6.22 15.07
N GLN A 124 -15.68 -5.08 15.70
CA GLN A 124 -16.00 -3.84 15.00
C GLN A 124 -14.84 -3.37 14.13
N LEU A 125 -13.60 -3.41 14.65
CA LEU A 125 -12.42 -3.08 13.85
C LEU A 125 -12.20 -4.06 12.71
N CYS A 126 -12.44 -5.36 12.92
CA CYS A 126 -12.37 -6.36 11.87
C CYS A 126 -13.37 -6.06 10.73
N GLU A 127 -14.61 -5.69 11.05
CA GLU A 127 -15.62 -5.32 10.03
C GLU A 127 -15.24 -4.01 9.30
N GLU A 128 -14.64 -3.02 9.99
CA GLU A 128 -14.13 -1.80 9.32
C GLU A 128 -12.99 -2.12 8.34
N VAL A 129 -12.01 -2.92 8.77
CA VAL A 129 -10.94 -3.39 7.87
C VAL A 129 -11.52 -4.12 6.65
N LEU A 130 -12.49 -5.00 6.86
CA LEU A 130 -13.17 -5.71 5.77
C LEU A 130 -13.92 -4.76 4.83
N ARG A 131 -14.57 -3.74 5.37
CA ARG A 131 -15.28 -2.74 4.57
C ARG A 131 -14.32 -2.01 3.63
N HIS A 132 -13.19 -1.54 4.16
CA HIS A 132 -12.16 -0.89 3.34
C HIS A 132 -11.52 -1.86 2.33
N ALA A 133 -11.20 -3.09 2.75
CA ALA A 133 -10.63 -4.10 1.86
C ALA A 133 -11.56 -4.46 0.68
N ARG A 134 -12.88 -4.47 0.89
CA ARG A 134 -13.87 -4.64 -0.18
C ARG A 134 -13.86 -3.47 -1.16
N LEU A 135 -13.79 -2.24 -0.66
CA LEU A 135 -13.69 -1.04 -1.51
C LEU A 135 -12.38 -1.04 -2.30
N MET A 136 -11.25 -1.41 -1.67
CA MET A 136 -9.97 -1.57 -2.35
C MET A 136 -10.04 -2.62 -3.46
N ALA A 137 -10.68 -3.76 -3.21
CA ALA A 137 -10.85 -4.81 -4.24
C ALA A 137 -11.69 -4.32 -5.42
N LEU A 138 -12.75 -3.53 -5.19
CA LEU A 138 -13.53 -2.88 -6.25
C LEU A 138 -12.70 -1.91 -7.10
N HIS A 139 -11.59 -1.43 -6.58
CA HIS A 139 -10.62 -0.60 -7.29
C HIS A 139 -9.38 -1.39 -7.77
N GLY A 140 -9.43 -2.73 -7.73
CA GLY A 140 -8.41 -3.60 -8.32
C GLY A 140 -7.25 -3.99 -7.39
N THR A 141 -7.29 -3.61 -6.12
CA THR A 141 -6.27 -4.00 -5.15
C THR A 141 -6.47 -5.45 -4.73
N THR A 142 -5.44 -6.27 -4.92
CA THR A 142 -5.42 -7.69 -4.54
C THR A 142 -4.56 -7.96 -3.31
N THR A 143 -3.67 -7.03 -2.97
CA THR A 143 -2.86 -7.08 -1.75
C THR A 143 -2.75 -5.68 -1.17
N ALA A 144 -2.96 -5.52 0.14
CA ALA A 144 -2.80 -4.27 0.87
C ALA A 144 -1.97 -4.49 2.14
N GLU A 145 -1.04 -3.60 2.40
CA GLU A 145 -0.40 -3.48 3.72
C GLU A 145 -1.33 -2.70 4.64
N VAL A 146 -1.47 -3.16 5.88
CA VAL A 146 -2.37 -2.55 6.86
C VAL A 146 -1.64 -2.33 8.17
N LYS A 147 -1.59 -1.06 8.60
CA LYS A 147 -0.90 -0.62 9.81
C LYS A 147 -1.86 -0.56 11.01
N SER A 148 -1.34 -0.85 12.21
CA SER A 148 -1.90 -0.36 13.48
C SER A 148 -1.54 1.13 13.67
N GLY A 149 -1.50 1.66 14.90
CA GLY A 149 -1.02 3.01 15.16
C GLY A 149 -2.10 4.02 15.57
N TYR A 150 -3.32 3.55 15.72
CA TYR A 150 -4.41 4.32 16.34
C TYR A 150 -4.82 3.76 17.72
N GLY A 151 -4.09 2.80 18.25
CA GLY A 151 -4.26 2.33 19.61
C GLY A 151 -3.55 3.23 20.61
N LEU A 152 -2.27 3.44 20.39
CA LEU A 152 -1.35 4.19 21.25
C LEU A 152 -1.40 3.75 22.72
N ASP A 153 -1.72 2.49 22.94
CA ASP A 153 -1.53 1.70 24.14
C ASP A 153 -1.36 0.23 23.73
N LYS A 154 -0.75 -0.56 24.60
CA LYS A 154 -0.40 -1.96 24.29
C LYS A 154 -1.61 -2.80 23.86
N GLU A 155 -2.70 -2.74 24.62
CA GLU A 155 -3.85 -3.60 24.36
C GLU A 155 -4.56 -3.22 23.06
N CYS A 156 -4.68 -1.92 22.77
CA CYS A 156 -5.35 -1.44 21.57
C CYS A 156 -4.52 -1.64 20.31
N GLU A 157 -3.18 -1.51 20.37
CA GLU A 157 -2.29 -1.85 19.26
C GLU A 157 -2.39 -3.35 18.89
N LEU A 158 -2.32 -4.23 19.88
CA LEU A 158 -2.50 -5.67 19.66
C LEU A 158 -3.90 -6.00 19.17
N LYS A 159 -4.94 -5.32 19.68
CA LYS A 159 -6.33 -5.46 19.21
C LYS A 159 -6.47 -5.11 17.73
N GLN A 160 -5.88 -4.01 17.26
CA GLN A 160 -5.89 -3.65 15.84
C GLN A 160 -5.22 -4.74 14.98
N LEU A 161 -4.05 -5.23 15.39
CA LEU A 161 -3.33 -6.28 14.66
C LEU A 161 -4.11 -7.60 14.64
N ARG A 162 -4.81 -7.97 15.73
CA ARG A 162 -5.69 -9.15 15.75
C ARG A 162 -6.90 -8.95 14.83
N ALA A 163 -7.49 -7.75 14.80
CA ALA A 163 -8.58 -7.41 13.90
C ALA A 163 -8.14 -7.51 12.41
N ILE A 164 -6.94 -7.04 12.06
CA ILE A 164 -6.36 -7.20 10.72
C ILE A 164 -6.23 -8.68 10.36
N ARG A 165 -5.70 -9.51 11.28
CA ARG A 165 -5.57 -10.96 11.08
C ARG A 165 -6.93 -11.63 10.86
N GLY A 166 -7.92 -11.32 11.69
CA GLY A 166 -9.28 -11.85 11.53
C GLY A 166 -9.96 -11.40 10.22
N ALA A 167 -9.76 -10.14 9.84
CA ALA A 167 -10.24 -9.62 8.56
C ALA A 167 -9.60 -10.33 7.36
N ASN A 168 -8.29 -10.63 7.43
CA ASN A 168 -7.56 -11.26 6.32
C ASN A 168 -8.14 -12.64 5.93
N GLU A 169 -8.75 -13.37 6.86
CA GLU A 169 -9.39 -14.68 6.59
C GLU A 169 -10.62 -14.55 5.69
N ARG A 170 -11.28 -13.38 5.68
CA ARG A 170 -12.55 -13.10 5.01
C ARG A 170 -12.41 -12.05 3.89
N SER A 171 -11.24 -11.47 3.76
CA SER A 171 -11.00 -10.34 2.86
C SER A 171 -10.88 -10.77 1.40
N PRO A 172 -11.43 -9.99 0.45
CA PRO A 172 -11.19 -10.20 -0.98
C PRO A 172 -9.76 -9.83 -1.39
N ALA A 173 -9.03 -9.03 -0.61
CA ALA A 173 -7.63 -8.71 -0.80
C ALA A 173 -6.77 -9.39 0.28
N ARG A 174 -5.52 -9.73 -0.03
CA ARG A 174 -4.54 -10.19 0.96
C ARG A 174 -4.10 -9.02 1.82
N LEU A 175 -4.18 -9.15 3.14
CA LEU A 175 -3.78 -8.12 4.09
C LEU A 175 -2.43 -8.49 4.73
N VAL A 176 -1.48 -7.55 4.68
CA VAL A 176 -0.13 -7.71 5.23
C VAL A 176 0.03 -6.75 6.42
N PRO A 177 0.06 -7.25 7.67
CA PRO A 177 0.02 -6.39 8.84
C PRO A 177 1.37 -5.76 9.17
N THR A 178 1.34 -4.49 9.60
CA THR A 178 2.46 -3.69 10.10
C THR A 178 2.15 -3.15 11.49
N CYS A 179 3.05 -3.32 12.45
CA CYS A 179 2.97 -2.66 13.74
C CYS A 179 3.50 -1.23 13.65
N LEU A 180 2.65 -0.23 13.86
CA LEU A 180 3.00 1.18 13.86
C LEU A 180 2.69 1.83 15.22
N ALA A 181 3.07 1.20 16.33
CA ALA A 181 2.91 1.79 17.65
C ALA A 181 3.68 3.14 17.81
N ALA A 182 4.72 3.34 17.01
CA ALA A 182 5.45 4.61 16.90
C ALA A 182 4.84 5.57 15.86
N HIS A 183 3.51 5.70 15.81
CA HIS A 183 2.79 6.62 14.94
C HIS A 183 2.68 8.02 15.56
N GLU A 184 2.36 8.07 16.84
CA GLU A 184 2.23 9.28 17.63
C GLU A 184 2.45 8.97 19.10
N PHE A 185 2.57 9.98 19.94
CA PHE A 185 2.56 9.82 21.40
C PHE A 185 1.11 9.76 21.92
N PRO A 186 0.84 8.93 22.96
CA PRO A 186 -0.49 8.85 23.53
C PRO A 186 -1.03 10.23 23.91
N PRO A 187 -2.29 10.58 23.58
CA PRO A 187 -2.85 11.90 23.87
C PRO A 187 -2.77 12.30 25.34
N GLU A 188 -2.82 11.31 26.24
CA GLU A 188 -2.73 11.49 27.69
C GLU A 188 -1.30 11.68 28.22
N SER A 189 -0.26 11.53 27.39
CA SER A 189 1.16 11.54 27.85
C SER A 189 1.64 12.94 28.27
N GLY A 190 0.94 14.01 27.87
CA GLY A 190 1.28 15.38 28.24
C GLY A 190 2.58 15.94 27.66
N GLY A 191 3.26 15.21 26.76
CA GLY A 191 4.38 15.71 25.95
C GLY A 191 5.70 15.95 26.71
N SER A 192 5.84 15.49 27.97
CA SER A 192 7.11 15.61 28.71
C SER A 192 8.12 14.59 28.19
N ASP A 193 9.44 14.88 28.31
CA ASP A 193 10.52 13.95 27.92
C ASP A 193 10.40 12.60 28.65
N ALA A 194 10.00 12.62 29.92
CA ALA A 194 9.81 11.38 30.69
C ALA A 194 8.65 10.54 30.13
N ALA A 195 7.55 11.17 29.71
CA ALA A 195 6.42 10.47 29.09
C ALA A 195 6.78 9.95 27.70
N ARG A 196 7.55 10.72 26.89
CA ARG A 196 8.09 10.25 25.60
C ARG A 196 8.94 9.00 25.80
N GLN A 197 9.93 9.04 26.70
CA GLN A 197 10.79 7.89 27.00
C GLN A 197 10.01 6.70 27.54
N GLY A 198 8.98 6.94 28.37
CA GLY A 198 8.07 5.90 28.87
C GLY A 198 7.33 5.20 27.72
N TRP A 199 6.80 5.95 26.73
CA TRP A 199 6.11 5.37 25.59
C TRP A 199 7.06 4.55 24.70
N ILE A 200 8.24 5.07 24.38
CA ILE A 200 9.26 4.34 23.61
C ILE A 200 9.65 3.04 24.35
N SER A 201 9.83 3.10 25.67
CA SER A 201 10.13 1.91 26.48
C SER A 201 8.99 0.88 26.41
N THR A 202 7.74 1.32 26.40
CA THR A 202 6.57 0.45 26.25
C THR A 202 6.53 -0.19 24.84
N ILE A 203 6.79 0.59 23.80
CA ILE A 203 6.86 0.05 22.43
C ILE A 203 7.92 -1.05 22.35
N ILE A 204 9.16 -0.75 22.78
CA ILE A 204 10.30 -1.64 22.64
C ILE A 204 10.21 -2.84 23.59
N GLY A 205 9.84 -2.60 24.86
CA GLY A 205 9.87 -3.62 25.91
C GLY A 205 8.62 -4.48 26.01
N GLU A 206 7.49 -4.02 25.47
CA GLU A 206 6.22 -4.72 25.67
C GLU A 206 5.43 -4.98 24.38
N ILE A 207 5.28 -3.95 23.49
CA ILE A 207 4.42 -4.09 22.30
C ILE A 207 5.12 -4.95 21.25
N LEU A 208 6.32 -4.57 20.82
CA LEU A 208 7.06 -5.31 19.78
C LEU A 208 7.33 -6.77 20.17
N PRO A 209 7.75 -7.09 21.43
CA PRO A 209 7.87 -8.48 21.87
C PRO A 209 6.55 -9.25 21.76
N ALA A 210 5.42 -8.68 22.21
CA ALA A 210 4.12 -9.33 22.13
C ALA A 210 3.65 -9.53 20.66
N VAL A 211 3.94 -8.57 19.78
CA VAL A 211 3.67 -8.69 18.33
C VAL A 211 4.46 -9.83 17.71
N ALA A 212 5.74 -9.95 18.03
CA ALA A 212 6.62 -11.00 17.52
C ALA A 212 6.22 -12.38 18.06
N GLU A 213 5.98 -12.51 19.38
CA GLU A 213 5.55 -13.74 20.02
C GLU A 213 4.25 -14.29 19.42
N GLN A 214 3.25 -13.41 19.22
CA GLN A 214 1.95 -13.76 18.65
C GLN A 214 1.94 -13.79 17.11
N ARG A 215 3.05 -13.43 16.46
CA ARG A 215 3.18 -13.33 14.99
C ARG A 215 2.07 -12.47 14.36
N LEU A 216 1.83 -11.30 14.94
CA LEU A 216 0.72 -10.42 14.52
C LEU A 216 1.10 -9.49 13.38
N ALA A 217 2.37 -9.23 13.14
CA ALA A 217 2.83 -8.36 12.06
C ALA A 217 4.07 -8.93 11.35
N THR A 218 4.23 -8.53 10.09
CA THR A 218 5.44 -8.80 9.28
C THR A 218 6.43 -7.65 9.40
N PHE A 219 5.93 -6.43 9.53
CA PHE A 219 6.70 -5.21 9.54
C PHE A 219 6.53 -4.45 10.86
N CYS A 220 7.53 -3.64 11.20
CA CYS A 220 7.40 -2.55 12.17
C CYS A 220 7.70 -1.22 11.48
N ASP A 221 7.05 -0.16 11.94
CA ASP A 221 7.12 1.16 11.32
C ASP A 221 7.21 2.25 12.38
N ALA A 222 7.75 3.41 12.02
CA ALA A 222 7.82 4.58 12.88
C ALA A 222 7.58 5.85 12.04
N PHE A 223 6.96 6.87 12.65
CA PHE A 223 6.78 8.18 12.05
C PHE A 223 7.84 9.16 12.52
N VAL A 224 8.92 9.28 11.75
CA VAL A 224 10.03 10.20 12.04
C VAL A 224 9.73 11.55 11.41
N GLU A 225 9.28 12.49 12.23
CA GLU A 225 8.91 13.82 11.78
C GLU A 225 9.11 14.84 12.90
N ARG A 226 9.29 16.10 12.52
CA ARG A 226 9.43 17.19 13.48
C ARG A 226 8.19 17.31 14.36
N GLY A 227 8.38 17.21 15.67
CA GLY A 227 7.30 17.24 16.65
C GLY A 227 6.69 15.88 16.98
N VAL A 228 7.04 14.82 16.22
CA VAL A 228 6.64 13.42 16.49
C VAL A 228 7.85 12.65 16.99
N PHE A 229 8.31 11.59 16.32
CA PHE A 229 9.52 10.87 16.73
C PHE A 229 10.78 11.49 16.10
N THR A 230 11.85 11.62 16.89
CA THR A 230 13.18 11.99 16.37
C THR A 230 13.79 10.83 15.58
N ALA A 231 14.83 11.11 14.80
CA ALA A 231 15.59 10.08 14.09
C ALA A 231 16.16 9.01 15.02
N GLU A 232 16.68 9.42 16.20
CA GLU A 232 17.23 8.52 17.20
C GLU A 232 16.13 7.63 17.84
N GLU A 233 14.98 8.22 18.14
CA GLU A 233 13.82 7.49 18.70
C GLU A 233 13.28 6.48 17.69
N GLY A 234 13.10 6.89 16.42
CA GLY A 234 12.68 6.02 15.34
C GLY A 234 13.67 4.88 15.11
N ALA A 235 14.98 5.18 15.05
CA ALA A 235 16.04 4.17 14.93
C ALA A 235 15.98 3.13 16.06
N ALA A 236 15.77 3.57 17.30
CA ALA A 236 15.66 2.66 18.45
C ALA A 236 14.49 1.68 18.31
N VAL A 237 13.31 2.18 17.88
CA VAL A 237 12.13 1.34 17.64
C VAL A 237 12.36 0.34 16.50
N LEU A 238 12.89 0.81 15.36
CA LEU A 238 13.13 -0.03 14.17
C LEU A 238 14.18 -1.11 14.44
N ASN A 239 15.26 -0.77 15.17
CA ASN A 239 16.29 -1.74 15.55
C ASN A 239 15.73 -2.82 16.48
N ALA A 240 14.96 -2.42 17.50
CA ALA A 240 14.30 -3.37 18.39
C ALA A 240 13.33 -4.31 17.63
N GLY A 241 12.57 -3.78 16.68
CA GLY A 241 11.72 -4.59 15.81
C GLY A 241 12.51 -5.58 14.97
N SER A 242 13.64 -5.14 14.40
CA SER A 242 14.53 -5.99 13.59
C SER A 242 15.15 -7.13 14.40
N GLU A 243 15.56 -6.88 15.64
CA GLU A 243 16.07 -7.91 16.55
C GLU A 243 15.02 -9.00 16.87
N LEU A 244 13.74 -8.64 16.79
CA LEU A 244 12.61 -9.56 16.95
C LEU A 244 12.14 -10.21 15.64
N GLY A 245 12.81 -9.93 14.51
CA GLY A 245 12.51 -10.49 13.21
C GLY A 245 11.41 -9.76 12.43
N LEU A 246 10.97 -8.57 12.88
CA LEU A 246 10.10 -7.70 12.11
C LEU A 246 10.92 -6.91 11.08
N ILE A 247 10.35 -6.64 9.91
CA ILE A 247 11.03 -5.89 8.85
C ILE A 247 10.74 -4.40 9.03
N PRO A 248 11.75 -3.51 9.11
CA PRO A 248 11.53 -2.08 9.27
C PRO A 248 10.86 -1.43 8.07
N ARG A 249 10.03 -0.43 8.32
CA ARG A 249 9.49 0.58 7.39
C ARG A 249 9.59 1.94 8.07
N LEU A 250 9.45 3.03 7.32
CA LEU A 250 9.55 4.36 7.91
C LEU A 250 8.69 5.38 7.17
N HIS A 251 7.79 6.09 7.87
CA HIS A 251 7.26 7.36 7.41
C HIS A 251 8.39 8.38 7.50
N ALA A 252 8.78 8.94 6.37
CA ALA A 252 10.00 9.70 6.21
C ALA A 252 9.79 10.97 5.39
N ASP A 253 10.29 12.09 5.91
CA ASP A 253 10.37 13.35 5.19
C ASP A 253 9.00 13.78 4.60
N GLU A 254 7.90 13.59 5.36
CA GLU A 254 6.54 13.90 4.93
C GLU A 254 6.24 15.40 5.03
N LEU A 255 6.48 16.00 6.19
CA LEU A 255 6.17 17.42 6.48
C LEU A 255 7.42 18.29 6.50
N SER A 256 8.60 17.70 6.72
CA SER A 256 9.89 18.35 6.74
C SER A 256 11.04 17.40 6.38
N ASP A 257 12.19 17.94 5.94
CA ASP A 257 13.42 17.14 5.80
C ASP A 257 13.99 16.85 7.20
N THR A 258 13.79 15.62 7.64
CA THR A 258 14.31 15.09 8.91
C THR A 258 15.50 14.14 8.70
N GLY A 259 15.90 13.91 7.44
CA GLY A 259 16.88 12.88 7.07
C GLY A 259 16.28 11.46 7.15
N GLY A 260 14.96 11.35 7.18
CA GLY A 260 14.24 10.08 7.31
C GLY A 260 14.55 9.09 6.21
N ALA A 261 14.71 9.55 4.96
CA ALA A 261 15.11 8.68 3.85
C ALA A 261 16.47 8.01 4.08
N ALA A 262 17.46 8.74 4.59
CA ALA A 262 18.77 8.18 4.91
C ALA A 262 18.70 7.21 6.09
N LEU A 263 17.94 7.56 7.13
CA LEU A 263 17.68 6.69 8.27
C LEU A 263 17.02 5.36 7.85
N ALA A 264 16.01 5.41 6.96
CA ALA A 264 15.37 4.20 6.45
C ALA A 264 16.37 3.27 5.75
N VAL A 265 17.31 3.84 4.97
CA VAL A 265 18.39 3.09 4.33
C VAL A 265 19.34 2.48 5.34
N GLU A 266 19.77 3.25 6.35
CA GLU A 266 20.66 2.80 7.43
C GLU A 266 20.03 1.68 8.27
N ALA A 267 18.73 1.76 8.54
CA ALA A 267 17.97 0.73 9.23
C ALA A 267 17.67 -0.51 8.37
N GLY A 268 18.06 -0.53 7.09
CA GLY A 268 17.72 -1.62 6.15
C GLY A 268 16.21 -1.76 5.89
N ALA A 269 15.47 -0.67 6.01
CA ALA A 269 14.02 -0.68 5.89
C ALA A 269 13.54 -1.18 4.51
N ALA A 270 12.38 -1.81 4.48
CA ALA A 270 11.72 -2.24 3.25
C ALA A 270 11.32 -1.02 2.40
N SER A 271 10.87 0.06 3.04
CA SER A 271 10.52 1.32 2.38
C SER A 271 10.75 2.54 3.28
N ALA A 272 10.94 3.67 2.60
CA ALA A 272 10.77 5.02 3.13
C ALA A 272 9.54 5.59 2.45
N ASP A 273 8.55 5.95 3.23
CA ASP A 273 7.21 6.28 2.77
C ASP A 273 6.98 7.81 2.83
N HIS A 274 6.19 8.40 1.92
CA HIS A 274 5.90 9.82 1.68
C HIS A 274 6.97 10.59 0.88
N LEU A 275 8.08 10.99 1.48
CA LEU A 275 9.23 11.62 0.81
C LEU A 275 8.94 12.99 0.14
N MET A 276 7.92 13.73 0.58
CA MET A 276 7.59 15.04 0.01
C MET A 276 8.69 16.07 0.21
N TYR A 277 9.49 15.92 1.27
CA TYR A 277 10.59 16.83 1.64
C TYR A 277 11.97 16.16 1.57
N VAL A 278 12.06 15.01 0.90
CA VAL A 278 13.34 14.30 0.78
C VAL A 278 14.42 15.18 0.17
N SER A 279 15.60 15.20 0.80
CA SER A 279 16.77 15.93 0.31
C SER A 279 17.51 15.18 -0.82
N GLU A 280 18.41 15.87 -1.54
CA GLU A 280 19.28 15.25 -2.54
C GLU A 280 20.08 14.07 -1.94
N ARG A 281 20.58 14.23 -0.70
CA ARG A 281 21.28 13.16 0.03
C ARG A 281 20.38 11.95 0.26
N GLY A 282 19.12 12.17 0.60
CA GLY A 282 18.11 11.10 0.76
C GLY A 282 17.83 10.37 -0.55
N ILE A 283 17.69 11.11 -1.66
CA ILE A 283 17.53 10.53 -3.01
C ILE A 283 18.73 9.67 -3.37
N GLU A 284 19.96 10.16 -3.15
CA GLU A 284 21.18 9.39 -3.42
C GLU A 284 21.29 8.12 -2.56
N ALA A 285 20.90 8.19 -1.29
CA ALA A 285 20.90 7.04 -0.39
C ALA A 285 19.91 5.96 -0.89
N LEU A 286 18.68 6.36 -1.22
CA LEU A 286 17.67 5.47 -1.77
C LEU A 286 18.11 4.84 -3.10
N ALA A 287 18.71 5.62 -3.99
CA ALA A 287 19.19 5.13 -5.28
C ALA A 287 20.26 4.03 -5.17
N LYS A 288 21.07 4.08 -4.12
CA LYS A 288 22.16 3.11 -3.84
C LYS A 288 21.73 1.94 -2.96
N SER A 289 20.45 1.88 -2.54
CA SER A 289 19.93 0.89 -1.60
C SER A 289 18.86 -0.01 -2.22
N ASN A 290 18.33 -0.94 -1.42
CA ASN A 290 17.15 -1.74 -1.73
C ASN A 290 15.89 -1.25 -1.01
N THR A 291 15.97 -0.15 -0.28
CA THR A 291 14.84 0.53 0.34
C THR A 291 13.98 1.17 -0.75
N VAL A 292 12.69 0.91 -0.71
CA VAL A 292 11.74 1.42 -1.70
C VAL A 292 11.33 2.84 -1.32
N ALA A 293 11.39 3.76 -2.25
CA ALA A 293 10.74 5.07 -2.15
C ALA A 293 9.24 4.88 -2.43
N ASN A 294 8.43 4.80 -1.39
CA ASN A 294 6.99 4.59 -1.53
C ASN A 294 6.26 5.94 -1.52
N LEU A 295 5.65 6.31 -2.63
CA LEU A 295 5.09 7.63 -2.84
C LEU A 295 3.57 7.61 -2.70
N LEU A 296 3.02 8.63 -2.05
CA LEU A 296 1.63 8.71 -1.59
C LEU A 296 0.94 9.98 -2.13
N PRO A 297 0.72 10.06 -3.46
CA PRO A 297 0.24 11.29 -4.09
C PRO A 297 -1.16 11.71 -3.65
N ALA A 298 -1.99 10.77 -3.19
CA ALA A 298 -3.33 11.07 -2.70
C ALA A 298 -3.30 11.89 -1.40
N THR A 299 -2.30 11.69 -0.54
CA THR A 299 -2.07 12.49 0.66
C THR A 299 -1.81 13.96 0.34
N SER A 300 -0.86 14.24 -0.56
CA SER A 300 -0.61 15.61 -1.01
C SER A 300 -1.86 16.27 -1.58
N PHE A 301 -2.60 15.54 -2.42
CA PHE A 301 -3.84 16.03 -3.04
C PHE A 301 -4.94 16.33 -2.01
N PHE A 302 -5.20 15.39 -1.11
CA PHE A 302 -6.27 15.52 -0.10
C PHE A 302 -5.96 16.62 0.93
N LEU A 303 -4.67 16.83 1.23
CA LEU A 303 -4.21 17.93 2.08
C LEU A 303 -4.14 19.28 1.34
N MET A 304 -4.50 19.32 0.06
CA MET A 304 -4.43 20.53 -0.79
C MET A 304 -3.02 21.13 -0.83
N SER A 305 -1.99 20.26 -0.78
CA SER A 305 -0.59 20.66 -0.86
C SER A 305 -0.18 20.90 -2.30
N ASP A 306 0.56 21.98 -2.54
CA ASP A 306 1.23 22.21 -3.82
C ASP A 306 2.50 21.34 -3.98
N ARG A 307 2.90 20.64 -2.91
CA ARG A 307 4.12 19.83 -2.88
C ARG A 307 3.80 18.35 -2.98
N TYR A 308 4.48 17.69 -3.91
CA TYR A 308 4.48 16.24 -4.11
C TYR A 308 5.90 15.71 -3.99
N ALA A 309 6.03 14.42 -3.67
CA ALA A 309 7.33 13.76 -3.67
C ALA A 309 7.98 13.83 -5.06
N PRO A 310 9.30 14.01 -5.15
CA PRO A 310 10.02 14.24 -6.42
C PRO A 310 10.23 12.93 -7.19
N ALA A 311 9.14 12.27 -7.64
CA ALA A 311 9.17 10.97 -8.31
C ALA A 311 10.14 10.94 -9.48
N ARG A 312 10.17 11.99 -10.31
CA ARG A 312 11.07 12.03 -11.46
C ARG A 312 12.54 11.96 -11.05
N ALA A 313 12.94 12.75 -10.03
CA ALA A 313 14.31 12.75 -9.52
C ALA A 313 14.69 11.39 -8.91
N LEU A 314 13.79 10.77 -8.15
CA LEU A 314 13.98 9.44 -7.56
C LEU A 314 14.18 8.36 -8.64
N ILE A 315 13.30 8.33 -9.66
CA ILE A 315 13.38 7.36 -10.76
C ILE A 315 14.67 7.59 -11.58
N ASP A 316 15.00 8.83 -11.93
CA ASP A 316 16.17 9.14 -12.74
C ASP A 316 17.48 8.85 -11.98
N ALA A 317 17.49 9.00 -10.67
CA ALA A 317 18.61 8.57 -9.81
C ALA A 317 18.74 7.04 -9.68
N GLY A 318 17.72 6.25 -10.09
CA GLY A 318 17.72 4.80 -10.02
C GLY A 318 17.17 4.21 -8.72
N ALA A 319 16.44 4.98 -7.91
CA ALA A 319 15.73 4.45 -6.77
C ALA A 319 14.62 3.48 -7.20
N VAL A 320 14.28 2.53 -6.33
CA VAL A 320 13.06 1.74 -6.48
C VAL A 320 11.89 2.61 -6.04
N VAL A 321 10.91 2.84 -6.92
CA VAL A 321 9.75 3.65 -6.59
C VAL A 321 8.49 2.78 -6.60
N SER A 322 7.67 2.86 -5.54
CA SER A 322 6.30 2.31 -5.48
C SER A 322 5.27 3.41 -5.26
N LEU A 323 4.00 3.07 -5.45
CA LEU A 323 2.85 3.94 -5.22
C LEU A 323 1.88 3.27 -4.26
N SER A 324 1.26 4.06 -3.39
CA SER A 324 0.24 3.59 -2.44
C SER A 324 -0.83 4.66 -2.22
N THR A 325 -1.97 4.26 -1.64
CA THR A 325 -3.09 5.17 -1.36
C THR A 325 -2.91 5.99 -0.09
N ASP A 326 -2.18 5.45 0.89
CA ASP A 326 -2.18 5.98 2.27
C ASP A 326 -3.60 6.07 2.87
N CYS A 327 -4.47 5.11 2.54
CA CYS A 327 -5.87 5.18 2.96
C CYS A 327 -5.98 5.33 4.48
N ASN A 328 -6.38 6.52 4.93
CA ASN A 328 -6.54 6.89 6.33
C ASN A 328 -7.58 8.02 6.49
N PRO A 329 -8.18 8.21 7.68
CA PRO A 329 -9.25 9.18 7.86
C PRO A 329 -8.79 10.63 7.88
N GLY A 330 -7.49 10.90 8.06
CA GLY A 330 -6.96 12.25 8.29
C GLY A 330 -6.44 12.96 7.05
N SER A 331 -5.63 12.27 6.28
CA SER A 331 -4.83 12.85 5.19
C SER A 331 -5.07 12.21 3.83
N SER A 332 -5.78 11.06 3.74
CA SER A 332 -6.00 10.39 2.46
C SER A 332 -7.18 9.39 2.53
N MET A 333 -8.40 9.90 2.50
CA MET A 333 -9.58 9.03 2.59
C MET A 333 -9.97 8.49 1.20
N THR A 334 -9.13 7.58 0.67
CA THR A 334 -9.37 6.91 -0.61
C THR A 334 -8.79 5.50 -0.65
N GLU A 335 -9.55 4.54 -1.17
CA GLU A 335 -9.14 3.17 -1.44
C GLU A 335 -8.71 2.95 -2.90
N SER A 336 -8.64 4.02 -3.69
CA SER A 336 -8.48 3.94 -5.14
C SER A 336 -7.02 3.99 -5.58
N MET A 337 -6.40 2.83 -5.84
CA MET A 337 -5.09 2.77 -6.52
C MET A 337 -5.12 3.43 -7.91
N PRO A 338 -6.17 3.30 -8.75
CA PRO A 338 -6.28 4.08 -9.99
C PRO A 338 -6.14 5.60 -9.78
N MET A 339 -6.72 6.16 -8.71
CA MET A 339 -6.55 7.58 -8.36
C MET A 339 -5.08 7.91 -8.03
N ALA A 340 -4.40 7.06 -7.27
CA ALA A 340 -2.98 7.24 -6.97
C ALA A 340 -2.12 7.24 -8.24
N LEU A 341 -2.39 6.34 -9.21
CA LEU A 341 -1.72 6.32 -10.50
C LEU A 341 -1.97 7.61 -11.30
N GLN A 342 -3.22 8.07 -11.35
CA GLN A 342 -3.61 9.30 -12.05
C GLN A 342 -2.87 10.51 -11.48
N LEU A 343 -2.84 10.65 -10.16
CA LEU A 343 -2.11 11.74 -9.48
C LEU A 343 -0.59 11.63 -9.72
N ALA A 344 -0.01 10.44 -9.63
CA ALA A 344 1.42 10.24 -9.88
C ALA A 344 1.83 10.63 -11.30
N THR A 345 0.99 10.36 -12.30
CA THR A 345 1.27 10.75 -13.69
C THR A 345 1.06 12.25 -13.92
N LEU A 346 -0.05 12.81 -13.45
CA LEU A 346 -0.44 14.20 -13.71
C LEU A 346 0.34 15.21 -12.85
N GLN A 347 0.68 14.87 -11.59
CA GLN A 347 1.33 15.78 -10.65
C GLN A 347 2.83 15.48 -10.48
N MET A 348 3.25 14.21 -10.58
CA MET A 348 4.62 13.81 -10.28
C MET A 348 5.42 13.42 -11.53
N ARG A 349 4.84 13.58 -12.73
CA ARG A 349 5.46 13.34 -14.05
C ARG A 349 5.97 11.89 -14.24
N MET A 350 5.30 10.93 -13.65
CA MET A 350 5.53 9.52 -13.98
C MET A 350 4.87 9.18 -15.32
N THR A 351 5.45 8.25 -16.09
CA THR A 351 4.74 7.68 -17.24
C THR A 351 3.71 6.65 -16.76
N VAL A 352 2.76 6.26 -17.62
CA VAL A 352 1.74 5.27 -17.24
C VAL A 352 2.37 3.92 -16.91
N GLU A 353 3.42 3.53 -17.65
CA GLU A 353 4.18 2.30 -17.41
C GLU A 353 4.92 2.33 -16.08
N GLU A 354 5.55 3.47 -15.74
CA GLU A 354 6.21 3.67 -14.45
C GLU A 354 5.21 3.58 -13.30
N ALA A 355 4.05 4.22 -13.45
CA ALA A 355 3.00 4.20 -12.43
C ALA A 355 2.40 2.78 -12.26
N LEU A 356 2.15 2.05 -13.36
CA LEU A 356 1.67 0.67 -13.30
C LEU A 356 2.69 -0.24 -12.63
N THR A 357 3.98 -0.15 -13.00
CA THR A 357 5.06 -0.92 -12.37
C THR A 357 5.18 -0.59 -10.88
N ALA A 358 5.06 0.68 -10.52
CA ALA A 358 5.13 1.15 -9.12
C ALA A 358 3.97 0.61 -8.27
N ALA A 359 2.76 0.55 -8.83
CA ALA A 359 1.54 0.09 -8.14
C ALA A 359 1.35 -1.45 -8.17
N THR A 360 2.25 -2.19 -8.79
CA THR A 360 2.15 -3.65 -8.93
C THR A 360 3.45 -4.33 -8.51
N LEU A 361 4.44 -4.49 -9.40
CA LEU A 361 5.69 -5.21 -9.12
C LEU A 361 6.51 -4.56 -8.00
N ASN A 362 6.68 -3.24 -8.02
CA ASN A 362 7.45 -2.54 -6.99
C ASN A 362 6.69 -2.45 -5.66
N GLY A 363 5.36 -2.30 -5.68
CA GLY A 363 4.54 -2.46 -4.47
C GLY A 363 4.71 -3.84 -3.84
N ALA A 364 4.69 -4.91 -4.65
CA ALA A 364 4.96 -6.26 -4.18
C ALA A 364 6.41 -6.42 -3.67
N TYR A 365 7.38 -5.74 -4.28
CA TYR A 365 8.76 -5.74 -3.80
C TYR A 365 8.90 -5.04 -2.45
N SER A 366 8.19 -3.92 -2.24
CA SER A 366 8.12 -3.22 -0.95
C SER A 366 7.60 -4.13 0.17
N LEU A 367 6.67 -5.03 -0.15
CA LEU A 367 6.13 -6.03 0.78
C LEU A 367 6.92 -7.35 0.82
N ARG A 368 8.07 -7.45 0.13
CA ARG A 368 8.91 -8.66 0.06
C ARG A 368 8.23 -9.88 -0.57
N ILE A 369 7.23 -9.66 -1.44
CA ILE A 369 6.45 -10.72 -2.11
C ILE A 369 6.49 -10.66 -3.64
N SER A 370 7.42 -9.89 -4.24
CA SER A 370 7.51 -9.73 -5.71
C SER A 370 7.84 -11.02 -6.46
N SER A 371 8.40 -12.03 -5.78
CA SER A 371 8.56 -13.37 -6.34
C SER A 371 7.23 -14.12 -6.49
N GLU A 372 6.18 -13.72 -5.75
CA GLU A 372 4.89 -14.40 -5.68
C GLU A 372 3.79 -13.68 -6.46
N THR A 373 3.82 -12.33 -6.53
CA THR A 373 2.77 -11.52 -7.16
C THR A 373 3.33 -10.23 -7.77
N GLY A 374 2.46 -9.35 -8.28
CA GLY A 374 2.82 -8.04 -8.87
C GLY A 374 3.12 -8.07 -10.35
N SER A 375 3.03 -9.23 -11.02
CA SER A 375 3.11 -9.34 -12.49
C SER A 375 2.35 -10.59 -12.98
N ILE A 376 1.89 -10.54 -14.21
CA ILE A 376 1.24 -11.69 -14.89
C ILE A 376 2.33 -12.52 -15.53
N GLU A 377 2.86 -13.50 -14.78
CA GLU A 377 3.94 -14.40 -15.22
C GLU A 377 3.67 -15.82 -14.73
N THR A 378 3.99 -16.80 -15.57
CA THR A 378 3.88 -18.22 -15.23
C THR A 378 4.57 -18.55 -13.90
N GLY A 379 3.84 -19.23 -13.02
CA GLY A 379 4.26 -19.65 -11.69
C GLY A 379 3.96 -18.66 -10.57
N LYS A 380 3.65 -17.38 -10.87
CA LYS A 380 3.19 -16.42 -9.87
C LYS A 380 1.72 -16.64 -9.53
N ARG A 381 1.28 -16.09 -8.40
CA ARG A 381 -0.13 -16.06 -7.98
C ARG A 381 -0.96 -15.35 -9.03
N ALA A 382 -2.10 -15.90 -9.34
CA ALA A 382 -3.03 -15.34 -10.31
C ALA A 382 -3.85 -14.19 -9.68
N ASP A 383 -3.14 -13.11 -9.40
CA ASP A 383 -3.67 -11.83 -8.94
C ASP A 383 -3.73 -10.89 -10.16
N LEU A 384 -4.92 -10.66 -10.71
CA LEU A 384 -5.10 -9.83 -11.92
C LEU A 384 -6.41 -9.05 -11.90
N VAL A 385 -6.42 -7.98 -12.69
CA VAL A 385 -7.57 -7.11 -12.93
C VAL A 385 -7.91 -7.12 -14.41
N LEU A 386 -9.18 -7.24 -14.73
CA LEU A 386 -9.71 -6.97 -16.06
C LEU A 386 -10.33 -5.56 -16.07
N LEU A 387 -9.80 -4.71 -16.93
CA LEU A 387 -10.29 -3.34 -17.14
C LEU A 387 -11.30 -3.32 -18.27
N ASP A 388 -12.42 -2.63 -18.08
CA ASP A 388 -13.36 -2.31 -19.16
C ASP A 388 -12.79 -1.19 -20.07
N ALA A 389 -11.70 -1.53 -20.73
CA ALA A 389 -10.95 -0.62 -21.58
C ALA A 389 -10.10 -1.40 -22.60
N PRO A 390 -9.84 -0.84 -23.79
CA PRO A 390 -9.07 -1.52 -24.85
C PRO A 390 -7.55 -1.51 -24.60
N SER A 391 -7.04 -0.67 -23.67
CA SER A 391 -5.63 -0.65 -23.31
C SER A 391 -5.42 -0.15 -21.88
N TYR A 392 -4.28 -0.52 -21.26
CA TYR A 392 -3.87 -0.06 -19.93
C TYR A 392 -3.72 1.47 -19.83
N LEU A 393 -3.51 2.17 -20.94
CA LEU A 393 -3.37 3.63 -20.97
C LEU A 393 -4.63 4.34 -20.45
N HIS A 394 -5.80 3.69 -20.58
CA HIS A 394 -7.06 4.24 -20.09
C HIS A 394 -7.11 4.39 -18.57
N LEU A 395 -6.28 3.67 -17.79
CA LEU A 395 -6.16 3.87 -16.35
C LEU A 395 -5.91 5.34 -15.96
N VAL A 396 -5.19 6.07 -16.82
CA VAL A 396 -4.86 7.47 -16.60
C VAL A 396 -5.64 8.38 -17.55
N TYR A 397 -5.76 7.98 -18.82
CA TYR A 397 -6.42 8.80 -19.83
C TYR A 397 -7.92 9.03 -19.53
N HIS A 398 -8.63 7.99 -19.09
CA HIS A 398 -10.04 8.09 -18.70
C HIS A 398 -10.13 8.48 -17.20
N PHE A 399 -9.67 9.68 -16.95
CA PHE A 399 -9.48 10.25 -15.61
C PHE A 399 -10.77 10.29 -14.78
N GLY A 400 -10.66 9.88 -13.50
CA GLY A 400 -11.75 9.95 -12.52
C GLY A 400 -12.80 8.84 -12.66
N VAL A 401 -12.65 7.90 -13.61
CA VAL A 401 -13.56 6.78 -13.81
C VAL A 401 -12.93 5.49 -13.32
N ASN A 402 -13.68 4.69 -12.55
CA ASN A 402 -13.27 3.34 -12.20
C ASN A 402 -13.54 2.38 -13.37
N LEU A 403 -12.48 1.91 -14.00
CA LEU A 403 -12.52 0.97 -15.12
C LEU A 403 -12.35 -0.49 -14.69
N VAL A 404 -12.19 -0.75 -13.41
CA VAL A 404 -12.05 -2.12 -12.87
C VAL A 404 -13.38 -2.85 -13.02
N ARG A 405 -13.39 -3.89 -13.85
CA ARG A 405 -14.55 -4.72 -14.09
C ARG A 405 -14.52 -6.01 -13.29
N ASP A 406 -13.43 -6.77 -13.40
CA ASP A 406 -13.26 -8.05 -12.72
C ASP A 406 -11.92 -8.07 -11.99
N VAL A 407 -11.87 -8.71 -10.82
CA VAL A 407 -10.65 -8.88 -10.03
C VAL A 407 -10.52 -10.34 -9.61
N PHE A 408 -9.32 -10.88 -9.79
CA PHE A 408 -8.96 -12.24 -9.35
C PHE A 408 -7.85 -12.16 -8.32
N ARG A 409 -8.02 -12.85 -7.20
CA ARG A 409 -7.00 -13.07 -6.19
C ARG A 409 -6.74 -14.56 -6.03
N ASP A 410 -5.47 -14.97 -6.15
CA ASP A 410 -5.09 -16.40 -6.13
C ASP A 410 -5.97 -17.23 -7.12
N GLY A 411 -6.30 -16.66 -8.28
CA GLY A 411 -7.12 -17.28 -9.31
C GLY A 411 -8.63 -17.37 -9.00
N VAL A 412 -9.06 -16.88 -7.84
CA VAL A 412 -10.47 -16.80 -7.48
C VAL A 412 -11.02 -15.43 -7.87
N GLN A 413 -12.11 -15.39 -8.61
CA GLN A 413 -12.78 -14.15 -8.95
C GLN A 413 -13.47 -13.57 -7.70
N VAL A 414 -12.95 -12.44 -7.20
CA VAL A 414 -13.46 -11.76 -6.00
C VAL A 414 -14.33 -10.54 -6.34
N VAL A 415 -14.14 -9.98 -7.54
CA VAL A 415 -15.02 -8.95 -8.12
C VAL A 415 -15.47 -9.42 -9.49
N ARG A 416 -16.76 -9.31 -9.78
CA ARG A 416 -17.35 -9.60 -11.08
C ARG A 416 -18.25 -8.44 -11.49
N GLU A 417 -18.00 -7.88 -12.67
CA GLU A 417 -18.78 -6.75 -13.23
C GLU A 417 -18.98 -5.62 -12.19
N GLY A 418 -17.86 -5.24 -11.51
CA GLY A 418 -17.86 -4.16 -10.52
C GLY A 418 -18.55 -4.49 -9.19
N ARG A 419 -18.81 -5.79 -8.87
CA ARG A 419 -19.46 -6.22 -7.63
C ARG A 419 -18.64 -7.28 -6.92
N ILE A 420 -18.56 -7.20 -5.58
CA ILE A 420 -17.97 -8.26 -4.76
C ILE A 420 -18.80 -9.54 -4.89
N VAL A 421 -18.12 -10.68 -5.07
CA VAL A 421 -18.77 -12.01 -5.26
C VAL A 421 -18.29 -13.07 -4.27
N THR A 422 -17.46 -12.70 -3.27
CA THR A 422 -16.96 -13.57 -2.20
C THR A 422 -17.33 -13.04 -0.83
#